data_cc51c407a3d2f8c72e53ffd64dd91c21
#
_entry.id   cc51c407a3d2f8c72e53ffd64dd91c21
#
_cell.length_a   1.000
_cell.length_b   1.000
_cell.length_c   1.000
_cell.angle_alpha   90.00
_cell.angle_beta   90.00
_cell.angle_gamma   90.00
#
_symmetry.space_group_name_H-M   'P 1'
#
loop_
_entity.id
_entity.type
_entity.pdbx_description
1 polymer ?
#
loop_
_entity_poly.entity_id
_entity_poly.type
_entity_poly.pdbx_seq_one_letter_code
_entity_poly.pdbx_strand_id
1 'polypeptide(L)'
;MTPKIHAKPAGILLLALSLALAGCSKPAATSELPAAKVTGDEVQFAAGSPQLDSISVDEARTRTIAIHHLTGRLYLDDDLTVHVFTPVAGRVTKVLADLGQVVTNGSPLMEIDSPDFGQALSAARTAVANLAAADKANTRTKELLAHGAAAQKDVEAAEAAYGAALAERDRAEAVLANYGGSDRSTNELYLLHSPLGGVVVDKNVNPGQELRADMMLGNVPQTFNSLFTVSDPAWLWLQLDVPETDLSALAPGQRLMIHSAAFDGKTFEGRLEKIADTLDPATRTVKARGLVANPELLLKAEMYVTVDVVQATDRMAAAGVEIPSSSVFMLDDNYYLFVETAPGQFKRQQVKVGAEADGKIPVFAGLTTGQKVVTEGALLLQSIVNPAD
;
A
#
# COMPACT_ATOMS: atom_id res chain seq x y z
N MET A 1 -0.36 70.80 -5.49
CA MET A 1 0.66 71.71 -5.99
C MET A 1 0.94 71.36 -7.44
N THR A 2 0.23 72.00 -8.37
CA THR A 2 0.59 72.29 -9.77
C THR A 2 1.50 73.50 -9.78
N PRO A 3 2.21 73.93 -10.80
CA PRO A 3 1.95 73.91 -12.25
C PRO A 3 3.19 73.77 -13.17
N LYS A 4 3.13 73.71 -14.45
CA LYS A 4 2.98 74.64 -15.60
C LYS A 4 3.67 74.00 -16.82
N ILE A 5 3.01 73.69 -17.87
CA ILE A 5 2.77 74.36 -19.17
C ILE A 5 3.92 75.26 -19.66
N HIS A 6 4.47 74.89 -20.83
CA HIS A 6 4.80 75.86 -21.86
C HIS A 6 4.78 75.22 -23.29
N ALA A 7 4.18 75.98 -24.19
CA ALA A 7 3.87 75.67 -25.57
C ALA A 7 4.67 76.53 -26.55
N LYS A 8 4.85 75.92 -27.81
CA LYS A 8 4.88 76.54 -29.14
C LYS A 8 6.15 77.42 -29.52
N PRO A 9 6.37 77.69 -30.84
CA PRO A 9 5.58 77.53 -32.03
C PRO A 9 6.31 77.03 -33.35
N ALA A 10 5.53 76.61 -34.27
CA ALA A 10 5.41 76.82 -35.75
C ALA A 10 6.55 77.46 -36.57
N GLY A 11 6.80 76.86 -37.70
CA GLY A 11 7.52 77.43 -38.84
C GLY A 11 7.10 76.75 -40.14
N ILE A 12 6.28 77.43 -40.89
CA ILE A 12 5.83 77.16 -42.26
C ILE A 12 6.92 77.58 -43.22
N LEU A 13 7.27 76.75 -44.22
CA LEU A 13 7.74 77.26 -45.52
C LEU A 13 7.37 76.32 -46.67
N LEU A 14 6.67 76.92 -47.63
CA LEU A 14 6.22 76.41 -48.92
C LEU A 14 7.37 76.40 -49.95
N LEU A 15 7.10 75.67 -51.05
CA LEU A 15 7.58 75.77 -52.47
C LEU A 15 8.50 74.64 -52.87
N ALA A 16 8.38 73.98 -53.96
CA ALA A 16 7.70 74.10 -55.28
C ALA A 16 7.80 72.78 -56.03
N LEU A 17 6.78 72.42 -56.69
CA LEU A 17 6.54 71.81 -57.99
C LEU A 17 7.77 71.54 -58.87
N SER A 18 8.02 70.24 -59.23
CA SER A 18 8.52 69.88 -60.56
C SER A 18 8.06 68.48 -60.98
N LEU A 19 7.32 68.45 -62.03
CA LEU A 19 6.79 67.34 -62.83
C LEU A 19 7.92 66.73 -63.65
N ALA A 20 8.16 65.43 -63.56
CA ALA A 20 8.88 64.71 -64.60
C ALA A 20 8.28 63.27 -64.73
N LEU A 21 7.90 63.03 -65.96
CA LEU A 21 7.25 61.82 -66.49
C LEU A 21 8.14 60.59 -66.54
N ALA A 22 7.46 59.48 -66.53
CA ALA A 22 7.73 58.19 -67.20
C ALA A 22 8.82 57.29 -66.62
N GLY A 23 8.36 56.23 -66.12
CA GLY A 23 9.08 54.97 -65.98
C GLY A 23 8.08 53.84 -65.68
N CYS A 24 7.50 53.23 -66.68
CA CYS A 24 6.84 51.94 -66.55
C CYS A 24 7.88 50.91 -66.07
N SER A 25 8.01 50.71 -64.79
CA SER A 25 8.63 49.52 -64.20
C SER A 25 7.62 48.40 -64.30
N LYS A 26 7.92 47.44 -65.12
CA LYS A 26 7.33 46.11 -65.17
C LYS A 26 7.08 45.64 -63.72
N PRO A 27 5.90 45.13 -63.33
CA PRO A 27 5.75 44.48 -62.00
C PRO A 27 6.79 43.35 -61.93
N ALA A 28 7.63 43.40 -60.90
CA ALA A 28 8.52 42.32 -60.61
C ALA A 28 7.69 41.03 -60.60
N ALA A 29 8.09 40.04 -61.33
CA ALA A 29 7.47 38.73 -61.32
C ALA A 29 7.42 38.30 -59.86
N THR A 30 6.22 38.17 -59.33
CA THR A 30 5.99 37.49 -58.06
C THR A 30 6.58 36.10 -58.25
N SER A 31 7.71 35.83 -57.66
CA SER A 31 8.27 34.49 -57.62
C SER A 31 7.19 33.60 -57.04
N GLU A 32 6.46 32.87 -57.86
CA GLU A 32 5.58 31.82 -57.40
C GLU A 32 6.44 30.90 -56.57
N LEU A 33 6.17 30.89 -55.26
CA LEU A 33 6.75 29.96 -54.31
C LEU A 33 6.55 28.55 -54.87
N PRO A 34 7.59 27.69 -54.94
CA PRO A 34 7.42 26.36 -55.47
C PRO A 34 6.34 25.65 -54.67
N ALA A 35 5.25 25.32 -55.36
CA ALA A 35 4.09 24.68 -54.75
C ALA A 35 4.53 23.37 -54.10
N ALA A 36 4.06 23.10 -52.87
CA ALA A 36 4.29 21.82 -52.23
C ALA A 36 3.69 20.70 -53.08
N LYS A 37 4.47 19.63 -53.29
CA LYS A 37 4.02 18.44 -54.01
C LYS A 37 3.24 17.55 -53.06
N VAL A 38 1.96 17.30 -53.34
CA VAL A 38 1.11 16.41 -52.56
C VAL A 38 0.95 15.09 -53.28
N THR A 39 1.16 13.99 -52.56
CA THR A 39 0.97 12.63 -53.07
C THR A 39 0.21 11.81 -52.01
N GLY A 40 -1.11 11.76 -52.11
CA GLY A 40 -1.96 11.15 -51.08
C GLY A 40 -1.83 11.88 -49.74
N ASP A 41 -1.39 11.17 -48.68
CA ASP A 41 -1.19 11.72 -47.35
C ASP A 41 0.21 12.34 -47.11
N GLU A 42 1.01 12.49 -48.15
CA GLU A 42 2.38 12.98 -48.05
C GLU A 42 2.54 14.34 -48.74
N VAL A 43 3.16 15.27 -48.01
CA VAL A 43 3.48 16.62 -48.47
C VAL A 43 4.99 16.77 -48.54
N GLN A 44 5.49 17.14 -49.71
CA GLN A 44 6.91 17.40 -49.96
C GLN A 44 7.12 18.85 -50.35
N PHE A 45 7.96 19.56 -49.61
CA PHE A 45 8.42 20.89 -49.93
C PHE A 45 9.76 20.87 -50.64
N ALA A 46 9.99 21.84 -51.56
CA ALA A 46 11.31 22.05 -52.11
C ALA A 46 12.26 22.59 -51.01
N ALA A 47 13.54 22.24 -51.12
CA ALA A 47 14.55 22.73 -50.18
C ALA A 47 14.59 24.28 -50.19
N GLY A 48 14.51 24.89 -49.00
CA GLY A 48 14.47 26.35 -48.82
C GLY A 48 13.12 27.00 -49.06
N SER A 49 12.02 26.24 -49.11
CA SER A 49 10.67 26.79 -49.17
C SER A 49 10.35 27.59 -47.90
N PRO A 50 9.89 28.85 -47.99
CA PRO A 50 9.58 29.68 -46.82
C PRO A 50 8.51 29.08 -45.91
N GLN A 51 7.64 28.20 -46.42
CA GLN A 51 6.64 27.48 -45.62
C GLN A 51 7.27 26.58 -44.57
N LEU A 52 8.50 26.09 -44.78
CA LEU A 52 9.22 25.28 -43.81
C LEU A 52 9.60 26.06 -42.54
N ASP A 53 9.75 27.40 -42.64
CA ASP A 53 10.05 28.26 -41.49
C ASP A 53 8.88 28.33 -40.48
N SER A 54 7.66 27.97 -40.91
CA SER A 54 6.45 27.92 -40.07
C SER A 54 6.13 26.52 -39.53
N ILE A 55 6.99 25.54 -39.81
CA ILE A 55 6.82 24.15 -39.38
C ILE A 55 7.90 23.82 -38.36
N SER A 56 7.50 23.55 -37.14
CA SER A 56 8.38 23.04 -36.10
C SER A 56 8.18 21.55 -35.90
N VAL A 57 9.26 20.83 -35.69
CA VAL A 57 9.22 19.39 -35.43
C VAL A 57 9.93 19.08 -34.10
N ASP A 58 9.40 18.15 -33.34
CA ASP A 58 10.05 17.61 -32.12
C ASP A 58 10.05 16.09 -32.17
N GLU A 59 10.96 15.48 -31.44
CA GLU A 59 11.03 14.02 -31.37
C GLU A 59 9.98 13.49 -30.37
N ALA A 60 9.26 12.48 -30.83
CA ALA A 60 8.35 11.73 -30.00
C ALA A 60 9.12 11.00 -28.89
N ARG A 61 8.82 11.32 -27.62
CA ARG A 61 9.52 10.80 -26.44
C ARG A 61 8.76 9.66 -25.81
N THR A 62 9.48 8.75 -25.19
CA THR A 62 8.82 7.75 -24.33
C THR A 62 8.06 8.47 -23.23
N ARG A 63 6.81 8.10 -23.01
CA ARG A 63 5.98 8.68 -21.93
C ARG A 63 6.63 8.47 -20.59
N THR A 64 6.78 9.54 -19.83
CA THR A 64 7.18 9.45 -18.42
C THR A 64 5.95 9.10 -17.61
N ILE A 65 5.98 7.95 -16.97
CA ILE A 65 4.89 7.51 -16.07
C ILE A 65 4.94 8.39 -14.82
N ALA A 66 3.79 8.94 -14.44
CA ALA A 66 3.68 9.68 -13.20
C ALA A 66 3.89 8.72 -12.01
N ILE A 67 4.92 8.97 -11.22
CA ILE A 67 5.20 8.26 -9.99
C ILE A 67 4.76 9.16 -8.83
N HIS A 68 3.82 8.68 -8.04
CA HIS A 68 3.41 9.37 -6.82
C HIS A 68 4.27 8.86 -5.66
N HIS A 69 4.97 9.79 -5.01
CA HIS A 69 5.79 9.48 -3.84
C HIS A 69 4.99 9.71 -2.58
N LEU A 70 4.63 8.63 -1.90
CA LEU A 70 3.89 8.66 -0.65
C LEU A 70 4.79 8.28 0.52
N THR A 71 4.46 8.79 1.69
CA THR A 71 5.12 8.39 2.93
C THR A 71 4.28 7.35 3.65
N GLY A 72 4.93 6.31 4.15
CA GLY A 72 4.29 5.25 4.92
C GLY A 72 5.08 4.86 6.15
N ARG A 73 4.42 4.11 7.02
CA ARG A 73 5.02 3.49 8.21
C ARG A 73 4.68 2.00 8.22
N LEU A 74 5.66 1.20 8.57
CA LEU A 74 5.51 -0.25 8.66
C LEU A 74 5.00 -0.64 10.06
N TYR A 75 4.12 -1.63 10.11
CA TYR A 75 3.61 -2.23 11.34
C TYR A 75 3.70 -3.74 11.25
N LEU A 76 3.66 -4.40 12.39
CA LEU A 76 3.44 -5.85 12.41
C LEU A 76 2.05 -6.14 11.83
N ASP A 77 1.93 -7.27 11.15
CA ASP A 77 0.64 -7.76 10.70
C ASP A 77 -0.15 -8.29 11.91
N ASP A 78 -1.24 -7.61 12.30
CA ASP A 78 -2.04 -7.97 13.46
C ASP A 78 -2.69 -9.36 13.31
N ASP A 79 -2.94 -9.81 12.07
CA ASP A 79 -3.49 -11.14 11.80
C ASP A 79 -2.44 -12.25 12.07
N LEU A 80 -1.14 -11.90 12.06
CA LEU A 80 0.00 -12.78 12.32
C LEU A 80 0.73 -12.42 13.62
N THR A 81 0.13 -11.59 14.48
CA THR A 81 0.73 -11.11 15.72
C THR A 81 -0.14 -11.48 16.90
N VAL A 82 0.49 -11.92 17.98
CA VAL A 82 -0.17 -12.16 19.23
C VAL A 82 0.54 -11.44 20.37
N HIS A 83 -0.23 -10.73 21.15
CA HIS A 83 0.20 -10.12 22.41
C HIS A 83 -0.08 -11.10 23.54
N VAL A 84 0.97 -11.64 24.16
CA VAL A 84 0.86 -12.67 25.19
C VAL A 84 0.82 -12.01 26.55
N PHE A 85 -0.27 -12.29 27.28
CA PHE A 85 -0.50 -11.87 28.65
C PHE A 85 -0.58 -13.08 29.56
N THR A 86 -0.47 -12.88 30.87
CA THR A 86 -0.66 -13.97 31.85
C THR A 86 -2.09 -14.00 32.37
N PRO A 87 -2.75 -15.17 32.42
CA PRO A 87 -4.03 -15.32 33.08
C PRO A 87 -3.92 -15.51 34.60
N VAL A 88 -2.69 -15.62 35.15
CA VAL A 88 -2.44 -15.88 36.56
C VAL A 88 -1.63 -14.75 37.19
N ALA A 89 -1.89 -14.46 38.47
CA ALA A 89 -1.02 -13.66 39.28
C ALA A 89 0.11 -14.52 39.85
N GLY A 90 1.28 -13.92 40.07
CA GLY A 90 2.43 -14.66 40.66
C GLY A 90 3.76 -13.99 40.35
N ARG A 91 4.85 -14.65 40.73
CA ARG A 91 6.21 -14.18 40.49
C ARG A 91 6.86 -14.96 39.35
N VAL A 92 7.48 -14.22 38.43
CA VAL A 92 8.28 -14.83 37.35
C VAL A 92 9.53 -15.49 37.96
N THR A 93 9.62 -16.81 37.85
CA THR A 93 10.79 -17.55 38.32
C THR A 93 11.86 -17.60 37.28
N LYS A 94 11.45 -17.82 36.01
CA LYS A 94 12.38 -17.94 34.90
C LYS A 94 11.73 -17.44 33.59
N VAL A 95 12.53 -16.76 32.78
CA VAL A 95 12.18 -16.42 31.39
C VAL A 95 12.89 -17.42 30.48
N LEU A 96 12.13 -18.11 29.61
CA LEU A 96 12.60 -19.21 28.79
C LEU A 96 12.80 -18.80 27.33
N ALA A 97 12.06 -17.78 26.86
CA ALA A 97 12.18 -17.22 25.54
C ALA A 97 12.84 -15.85 25.56
N ASP A 98 13.65 -15.56 24.55
CA ASP A 98 14.34 -14.27 24.44
C ASP A 98 13.94 -13.52 23.15
N LEU A 99 14.25 -12.23 23.11
CA LEU A 99 14.00 -11.37 21.96
C LEU A 99 14.70 -11.95 20.72
N GLY A 100 13.99 -11.99 19.59
CA GLY A 100 14.47 -12.55 18.33
C GLY A 100 14.43 -14.08 18.24
N GLN A 101 14.04 -14.78 19.31
CA GLN A 101 13.93 -16.24 19.30
C GLN A 101 12.72 -16.69 18.48
N VAL A 102 12.93 -17.71 17.66
CA VAL A 102 11.84 -18.40 16.95
C VAL A 102 11.15 -19.36 17.92
N VAL A 103 9.83 -19.26 17.98
CA VAL A 103 8.96 -20.13 18.81
C VAL A 103 7.87 -20.75 17.94
N THR A 104 7.36 -21.88 18.38
CA THR A 104 6.21 -22.55 17.78
C THR A 104 4.99 -22.42 18.68
N ASN A 105 3.82 -22.72 18.14
CA ASN A 105 2.61 -22.84 18.98
C ASN A 105 2.86 -23.86 20.09
N GLY A 106 2.57 -23.46 21.34
CA GLY A 106 2.82 -24.28 22.55
C GLY A 106 4.23 -24.21 23.09
N SER A 107 5.16 -23.46 22.50
CA SER A 107 6.49 -23.24 23.08
C SER A 107 6.43 -22.52 24.42
N PRO A 108 7.13 -22.95 25.47
CA PRO A 108 7.14 -22.27 26.75
C PRO A 108 7.92 -20.96 26.66
N LEU A 109 7.31 -19.88 27.15
CA LEU A 109 7.90 -18.54 27.16
C LEU A 109 8.49 -18.16 28.52
N MET A 110 7.82 -18.55 29.60
CA MET A 110 8.28 -18.29 30.98
C MET A 110 7.61 -19.20 32.00
N GLU A 111 8.22 -19.28 33.17
CA GLU A 111 7.72 -19.97 34.37
C GLU A 111 7.25 -18.92 35.41
N ILE A 112 6.09 -19.16 35.98
CA ILE A 112 5.48 -18.29 37.02
C ILE A 112 5.15 -19.14 38.24
N ASP A 113 5.61 -18.71 39.41
CA ASP A 113 5.16 -19.21 40.69
C ASP A 113 3.84 -18.51 41.04
N SER A 114 2.73 -19.24 40.88
CA SER A 114 1.40 -18.74 41.06
C SER A 114 0.66 -19.55 42.12
N PRO A 115 0.31 -18.94 43.29
CA PRO A 115 -0.48 -19.59 44.30
C PRO A 115 -1.86 -20.07 43.82
N ASP A 116 -2.50 -19.25 42.94
CA ASP A 116 -3.83 -19.58 42.41
C ASP A 116 -3.80 -20.82 41.53
N PHE A 117 -2.77 -20.91 40.67
CA PHE A 117 -2.55 -22.08 39.82
C PHE A 117 -2.21 -23.33 40.67
N GLY A 118 -1.32 -23.18 41.63
CA GLY A 118 -0.97 -24.25 42.57
C GLY A 118 -2.18 -24.80 43.31
N GLN A 119 -3.07 -23.90 43.79
CA GLN A 119 -4.31 -24.30 44.45
C GLN A 119 -5.27 -25.04 43.48
N ALA A 120 -5.45 -24.53 42.25
CA ALA A 120 -6.29 -25.18 41.25
C ALA A 120 -5.76 -26.57 40.87
N LEU A 121 -4.44 -26.71 40.67
CA LEU A 121 -3.79 -27.99 40.40
C LEU A 121 -3.95 -29.00 41.54
N SER A 122 -3.77 -28.55 42.79
CA SER A 122 -3.95 -29.39 43.98
C SER A 122 -5.41 -29.84 44.15
N ALA A 123 -6.37 -28.93 43.88
CA ALA A 123 -7.78 -29.27 43.92
C ALA A 123 -8.16 -30.31 42.84
N ALA A 124 -7.66 -30.16 41.61
CA ALA A 124 -7.90 -31.14 40.55
C ALA A 124 -7.33 -32.52 40.90
N ARG A 125 -6.09 -32.58 41.39
CA ARG A 125 -5.47 -33.85 41.82
C ARG A 125 -6.25 -34.53 42.97
N THR A 126 -6.72 -33.73 43.91
CA THR A 126 -7.52 -34.25 45.03
C THR A 126 -8.87 -34.78 44.53
N ALA A 127 -9.54 -34.07 43.63
CA ALA A 127 -10.79 -34.51 43.04
C ALA A 127 -10.66 -35.82 42.24
N VAL A 128 -9.59 -35.97 41.45
CA VAL A 128 -9.26 -37.22 40.74
C VAL A 128 -9.06 -38.39 41.72
N ALA A 129 -8.32 -38.16 42.80
CA ALA A 129 -8.10 -39.20 43.83
C ALA A 129 -9.39 -39.59 44.54
N ASN A 130 -10.26 -38.62 44.87
CA ASN A 130 -11.56 -38.84 45.50
C ASN A 130 -12.50 -39.61 44.54
N LEU A 131 -12.53 -39.27 43.27
CA LEU A 131 -13.31 -40.03 42.26
C LEU A 131 -12.86 -41.48 42.16
N ALA A 132 -11.56 -41.73 42.10
CA ALA A 132 -11.02 -43.10 42.07
C ALA A 132 -11.38 -43.90 43.34
N ALA A 133 -11.44 -43.28 44.53
CA ALA A 133 -11.87 -43.90 45.78
C ALA A 133 -13.38 -44.20 45.75
N ALA A 134 -14.21 -43.24 45.31
CA ALA A 134 -15.66 -43.40 45.20
C ALA A 134 -16.06 -44.47 44.18
N ASP A 135 -15.36 -44.54 43.05
CA ASP A 135 -15.56 -45.56 42.01
C ASP A 135 -15.31 -46.97 42.54
N LYS A 136 -14.18 -47.19 43.27
CA LYS A 136 -13.85 -48.46 43.90
C LYS A 136 -14.89 -48.81 44.97
N ALA A 137 -15.40 -47.86 45.76
CA ALA A 137 -16.40 -48.08 46.74
C ALA A 137 -17.75 -48.47 46.10
N ASN A 138 -18.15 -47.78 45.05
CA ASN A 138 -19.38 -48.07 44.29
C ASN A 138 -19.33 -49.48 43.65
N THR A 139 -18.23 -49.81 42.98
CA THR A 139 -18.03 -51.16 42.40
C THR A 139 -18.12 -52.24 43.46
N ARG A 140 -17.40 -52.10 44.59
CA ARG A 140 -17.42 -53.06 45.69
C ARG A 140 -18.79 -53.23 46.30
N THR A 141 -19.54 -52.15 46.52
CA THR A 141 -20.88 -52.18 47.11
C THR A 141 -21.89 -52.88 46.17
N LYS A 142 -21.77 -52.68 44.88
CA LYS A 142 -22.55 -53.42 43.88
C LYS A 142 -22.25 -54.91 43.85
N GLU A 143 -21.02 -55.32 43.98
CA GLU A 143 -20.60 -56.71 44.08
C GLU A 143 -21.17 -57.34 45.36
N LEU A 144 -21.10 -56.68 46.51
CA LEU A 144 -21.62 -57.13 47.76
C LEU A 144 -23.17 -57.29 47.71
N LEU A 145 -23.89 -56.38 47.05
CA LEU A 145 -25.33 -56.53 46.83
C LEU A 145 -25.63 -57.75 45.97
N ALA A 146 -24.88 -57.99 44.89
CA ALA A 146 -25.06 -59.18 44.04
C ALA A 146 -24.89 -60.52 44.78
N HIS A 147 -24.10 -60.49 45.86
CA HIS A 147 -23.91 -61.65 46.77
C HIS A 147 -24.80 -61.64 48.03
N GLY A 148 -25.75 -60.70 48.10
CA GLY A 148 -26.69 -60.56 49.22
C GLY A 148 -26.05 -60.02 50.52
N ALA A 149 -24.87 -59.41 50.44
CA ALA A 149 -24.08 -58.93 51.61
C ALA A 149 -24.16 -57.43 51.82
N ALA A 150 -24.93 -56.66 50.98
CA ALA A 150 -25.22 -55.26 51.14
C ALA A 150 -26.72 -54.98 50.90
N ALA A 151 -27.22 -53.83 51.45
CA ALA A 151 -28.59 -53.37 51.17
C ALA A 151 -28.66 -52.48 49.93
N GLN A 152 -29.80 -52.43 49.25
CA GLN A 152 -30.05 -51.58 48.08
C GLN A 152 -29.74 -50.09 48.39
N LYS A 153 -30.12 -49.59 49.58
CA LYS A 153 -29.83 -48.24 50.03
C LYS A 153 -28.34 -47.91 50.06
N ASP A 154 -27.47 -48.92 50.32
CA ASP A 154 -26.04 -48.73 50.41
C ASP A 154 -25.44 -48.55 49.01
N VAL A 155 -26.02 -49.25 47.98
CA VAL A 155 -25.65 -49.05 46.60
C VAL A 155 -26.09 -47.68 46.10
N GLU A 156 -27.32 -47.24 46.41
CA GLU A 156 -27.80 -45.89 46.05
C GLU A 156 -26.96 -44.80 46.66
N ALA A 157 -26.52 -44.98 47.91
CA ALA A 157 -25.61 -44.04 48.59
C ALA A 157 -24.22 -44.02 47.91
N ALA A 158 -23.67 -45.19 47.53
CA ALA A 158 -22.38 -45.28 46.87
C ALA A 158 -22.43 -44.68 45.43
N GLU A 159 -23.54 -44.90 44.72
CA GLU A 159 -23.77 -44.27 43.39
C GLU A 159 -23.88 -42.75 43.49
N ALA A 160 -24.60 -42.24 44.48
CA ALA A 160 -24.71 -40.80 44.74
C ALA A 160 -23.34 -40.19 45.06
N ALA A 161 -22.54 -40.87 45.90
CA ALA A 161 -21.17 -40.46 46.24
C ALA A 161 -20.24 -40.46 45.02
N TYR A 162 -20.33 -41.45 44.15
CA TYR A 162 -19.61 -41.51 42.90
C TYR A 162 -20.02 -40.35 41.98
N GLY A 163 -21.31 -40.11 41.80
CA GLY A 163 -21.81 -38.99 41.01
C GLY A 163 -21.34 -37.63 41.48
N ALA A 164 -21.34 -37.43 42.81
CA ALA A 164 -20.83 -36.19 43.42
C ALA A 164 -19.31 -36.02 43.17
N ALA A 165 -18.54 -37.10 43.36
CA ALA A 165 -17.08 -37.07 43.10
C ALA A 165 -16.75 -36.82 41.61
N LEU A 166 -17.55 -37.35 40.69
CA LEU A 166 -17.43 -37.11 39.28
C LEU A 166 -17.66 -35.63 38.93
N ALA A 167 -18.74 -35.06 39.43
CA ALA A 167 -19.08 -33.64 39.21
C ALA A 167 -17.98 -32.70 39.77
N GLU A 168 -17.43 -33.06 40.95
CA GLU A 168 -16.36 -32.26 41.57
C GLU A 168 -15.03 -32.35 40.77
N ARG A 169 -14.69 -33.54 40.23
CA ARG A 169 -13.55 -33.69 39.33
C ARG A 169 -13.74 -32.83 38.09
N ASP A 170 -14.89 -32.88 37.41
CA ASP A 170 -15.18 -32.11 36.22
C ASP A 170 -15.10 -30.60 36.49
N ARG A 171 -15.60 -30.16 37.67
CA ARG A 171 -15.49 -28.76 38.10
C ARG A 171 -14.04 -28.33 38.29
N ALA A 172 -13.23 -29.12 38.99
CA ALA A 172 -11.86 -28.80 39.31
C ALA A 172 -10.97 -28.80 38.05
N GLU A 173 -11.19 -29.77 37.14
CA GLU A 173 -10.50 -29.81 35.84
C GLU A 173 -10.88 -28.62 34.97
N ALA A 174 -12.14 -28.19 34.93
CA ALA A 174 -12.56 -27.00 34.18
C ALA A 174 -11.90 -25.72 34.71
N VAL A 175 -11.76 -25.57 36.05
CA VAL A 175 -11.02 -24.45 36.65
C VAL A 175 -9.55 -24.47 36.22
N LEU A 176 -8.90 -25.64 36.26
CA LEU A 176 -7.51 -25.79 35.85
C LEU A 176 -7.32 -25.52 34.36
N ALA A 177 -8.26 -25.93 33.51
CA ALA A 177 -8.25 -25.70 32.07
C ALA A 177 -8.33 -24.20 31.71
N ASN A 178 -9.05 -23.38 32.51
CA ASN A 178 -9.11 -21.92 32.32
C ASN A 178 -7.74 -21.24 32.42
N TYR A 179 -6.81 -21.86 33.15
CA TYR A 179 -5.43 -21.40 33.19
C TYR A 179 -4.57 -21.98 32.05
N GLY A 180 -5.13 -22.78 31.14
CA GLY A 180 -4.36 -23.49 30.08
C GLY A 180 -3.48 -24.61 30.66
N GLY A 181 -3.71 -24.98 31.94
CA GLY A 181 -2.96 -26.03 32.62
C GLY A 181 -3.53 -27.42 32.30
N SER A 182 -2.64 -28.41 32.24
CA SER A 182 -2.99 -29.81 32.23
C SER A 182 -2.41 -30.49 33.47
N ASP A 183 -2.96 -31.62 33.86
CA ASP A 183 -2.47 -32.48 34.98
C ASP A 183 -1.00 -32.91 34.86
N ARG A 184 -0.36 -32.64 33.69
CA ARG A 184 1.04 -32.95 33.43
C ARG A 184 2.07 -31.96 33.98
N SER A 185 1.63 -30.86 34.58
CA SER A 185 2.52 -29.92 35.27
C SER A 185 3.05 -30.59 36.57
N THR A 186 4.28 -31.05 36.49
CA THR A 186 4.93 -31.76 37.62
C THR A 186 5.40 -30.84 38.74
N ASN A 187 5.51 -29.53 38.48
CA ASN A 187 6.22 -28.60 39.39
C ASN A 187 5.33 -27.45 39.81
N GLU A 188 4.15 -27.50 40.17
CA GLU A 188 3.30 -26.39 40.72
C GLU A 188 3.54 -24.98 40.12
N LEU A 189 4.46 -24.89 39.12
CA LEU A 189 4.77 -23.67 38.39
C LEU A 189 3.89 -23.58 37.13
N TYR A 190 3.35 -22.39 36.91
CA TYR A 190 2.60 -22.12 35.72
C TYR A 190 3.56 -21.85 34.55
N LEU A 191 3.39 -22.57 33.44
CA LEU A 191 4.14 -22.36 32.19
C LEU A 191 3.29 -21.54 31.23
N LEU A 192 3.71 -20.30 30.95
CA LEU A 192 3.11 -19.49 29.90
C LEU A 192 3.64 -19.94 28.55
N HIS A 193 2.73 -20.30 27.65
CA HIS A 193 3.07 -20.80 26.31
C HIS A 193 2.70 -19.77 25.25
N SER A 194 3.41 -19.85 24.10
CA SER A 194 3.05 -19.08 22.90
C SER A 194 1.81 -19.69 22.25
N PRO A 195 0.74 -18.91 22.03
CA PRO A 195 -0.44 -19.40 21.30
C PRO A 195 -0.23 -19.43 19.79
N LEU A 196 0.86 -18.81 19.26
CA LEU A 196 1.19 -18.72 17.83
C LEU A 196 2.67 -19.10 17.61
N GLY A 197 2.97 -19.64 16.45
CA GLY A 197 4.35 -19.78 15.97
C GLY A 197 4.82 -18.48 15.31
N GLY A 198 6.08 -18.11 15.54
CA GLY A 198 6.67 -16.89 14.99
C GLY A 198 7.98 -16.53 15.67
N VAL A 199 8.31 -15.26 15.68
CA VAL A 199 9.48 -14.68 16.34
C VAL A 199 9.03 -13.83 17.51
N VAL A 200 9.72 -13.91 18.65
CA VAL A 200 9.52 -12.99 19.78
C VAL A 200 10.04 -11.61 19.35
N VAL A 201 9.14 -10.70 19.02
CA VAL A 201 9.48 -9.35 18.55
C VAL A 201 9.54 -8.33 19.65
N ASP A 202 8.94 -8.64 20.81
CA ASP A 202 8.98 -7.79 22.01
C ASP A 202 8.94 -8.65 23.27
N LYS A 203 9.66 -8.21 24.32
CA LYS A 203 9.75 -8.87 25.60
C LYS A 203 9.80 -7.86 26.73
N ASN A 204 8.75 -7.79 27.53
CA ASN A 204 8.55 -6.80 28.62
C ASN A 204 8.48 -7.49 29.99
N VAL A 205 9.26 -8.53 30.19
CA VAL A 205 9.26 -9.31 31.42
C VAL A 205 10.68 -9.68 31.85
N ASN A 206 10.90 -9.65 33.17
CA ASN A 206 12.17 -10.00 33.80
C ASN A 206 11.99 -11.05 34.89
N PRO A 207 12.99 -11.91 35.13
CA PRO A 207 12.98 -12.81 36.28
C PRO A 207 12.83 -12.05 37.59
N GLY A 208 12.01 -12.58 38.51
CA GLY A 208 11.71 -11.97 39.82
C GLY A 208 10.61 -10.91 39.78
N GLN A 209 10.09 -10.56 38.62
CA GLN A 209 8.96 -9.60 38.49
C GLN A 209 7.67 -10.20 39.04
N GLU A 210 6.89 -9.39 39.77
CA GLU A 210 5.55 -9.76 40.20
C GLU A 210 4.53 -9.36 39.13
N LEU A 211 3.69 -10.31 38.78
CA LEU A 211 2.63 -10.16 37.81
C LEU A 211 1.27 -10.20 38.53
N ARG A 212 0.36 -9.37 38.03
CA ARG A 212 -1.03 -9.36 38.49
C ARG A 212 -1.94 -9.54 37.29
N ALA A 213 -2.96 -10.37 37.42
CA ALA A 213 -3.93 -10.58 36.36
C ALA A 213 -4.74 -9.30 36.02
N ASP A 214 -4.85 -8.38 36.98
CA ASP A 214 -5.54 -7.09 36.84
C ASP A 214 -4.70 -5.96 36.25
N MET A 215 -3.39 -6.18 35.97
CA MET A 215 -2.56 -5.19 35.25
C MET A 215 -3.10 -4.89 33.85
N MET A 216 -3.97 -5.73 33.33
CA MET A 216 -4.70 -5.48 32.07
C MET A 216 -5.81 -4.42 32.21
N LEU A 217 -6.23 -4.05 33.42
CA LEU A 217 -7.37 -3.16 33.68
C LEU A 217 -6.98 -1.73 34.07
N GLY A 218 -5.71 -1.39 33.99
CA GLY A 218 -5.27 -0.01 34.19
C GLY A 218 -5.90 0.94 33.17
N ASN A 219 -6.69 1.90 33.66
CA ASN A 219 -7.42 2.92 32.91
C ASN A 219 -6.50 3.89 32.11
N VAL A 220 -5.37 3.42 31.61
CA VAL A 220 -4.42 4.19 30.78
C VAL A 220 -4.51 3.67 29.34
N PRO A 221 -5.08 4.44 28.41
CA PRO A 221 -5.38 3.99 27.04
C PRO A 221 -4.18 3.62 26.16
N GLN A 222 -2.96 3.60 26.67
CA GLN A 222 -1.75 3.47 25.84
C GLN A 222 -0.66 2.54 26.37
N THR A 223 -0.90 1.73 27.39
CA THR A 223 0.14 0.82 27.90
C THR A 223 -0.41 -0.58 28.22
N PHE A 224 -0.97 -1.25 27.23
CA PHE A 224 -1.06 -2.70 27.28
C PHE A 224 0.33 -3.26 26.97
N ASN A 225 1.22 -3.25 27.95
CA ASN A 225 2.50 -3.92 27.79
C ASN A 225 2.27 -5.43 27.89
N SER A 226 2.08 -6.07 26.76
CA SER A 226 2.15 -7.53 26.69
C SER A 226 3.49 -8.02 27.25
N LEU A 227 3.49 -9.16 27.90
CA LEU A 227 4.72 -9.76 28.42
C LEU A 227 5.64 -10.19 27.30
N PHE A 228 5.05 -10.73 26.25
CA PHE A 228 5.71 -11.03 24.99
C PHE A 228 4.81 -10.62 23.84
N THR A 229 5.43 -10.23 22.72
CA THR A 229 4.76 -10.14 21.42
C THR A 229 5.42 -11.12 20.48
N VAL A 230 4.62 -12.04 19.94
CA VAL A 230 5.08 -13.03 18.94
C VAL A 230 4.42 -12.70 17.62
N SER A 231 5.20 -12.60 16.56
CA SER A 231 4.73 -12.23 15.23
C SER A 231 5.52 -12.97 14.15
N ASP A 232 4.98 -13.00 12.93
CA ASP A 232 5.75 -13.37 11.73
C ASP A 232 6.24 -12.10 11.02
N PRO A 233 7.50 -11.66 11.23
CA PRO A 233 8.04 -10.46 10.62
C PRO A 233 8.37 -10.61 9.13
N ALA A 234 8.11 -11.78 8.52
CA ALA A 234 8.22 -11.98 7.07
C ALA A 234 7.14 -11.21 6.28
N TRP A 235 6.08 -10.81 6.96
CA TRP A 235 5.02 -9.96 6.44
C TRP A 235 4.80 -8.76 7.34
N LEU A 236 4.72 -7.59 6.73
CA LEU A 236 4.48 -6.34 7.45
C LEU A 236 3.31 -5.59 6.81
N TRP A 237 2.49 -4.98 7.64
CA TRP A 237 1.53 -3.99 7.15
C TRP A 237 2.23 -2.66 6.89
N LEU A 238 1.86 -2.05 5.80
CA LEU A 238 2.24 -0.70 5.42
C LEU A 238 1.02 0.19 5.58
N GLN A 239 1.11 1.18 6.43
CA GLN A 239 0.12 2.25 6.49
C GLN A 239 0.64 3.46 5.74
N LEU A 240 -0.12 3.91 4.76
CA LEU A 240 0.13 5.09 3.95
C LEU A 240 -0.77 6.24 4.41
N ASP A 241 -0.22 7.43 4.42
CA ASP A 241 -0.96 8.68 4.57
C ASP A 241 -1.11 9.32 3.19
N VAL A 242 -2.27 9.14 2.57
CA VAL A 242 -2.53 9.52 1.19
C VAL A 242 -3.23 10.87 1.14
N PRO A 243 -2.60 11.92 0.59
CA PRO A 243 -3.26 13.21 0.36
C PRO A 243 -4.50 13.05 -0.54
N GLU A 244 -5.51 13.90 -0.32
CA GLU A 244 -6.75 13.89 -1.11
C GLU A 244 -6.48 14.01 -2.63
N THR A 245 -5.45 14.76 -3.01
CA THR A 245 -5.03 14.95 -4.41
C THR A 245 -4.56 13.66 -5.10
N ASP A 246 -4.01 12.72 -4.34
CA ASP A 246 -3.39 11.51 -4.87
C ASP A 246 -4.30 10.28 -4.81
N LEU A 247 -5.51 10.43 -4.23
CA LEU A 247 -6.45 9.32 -4.09
C LEU A 247 -6.85 8.68 -5.42
N SER A 248 -6.97 9.49 -6.47
CA SER A 248 -7.33 9.00 -7.80
C SER A 248 -6.27 8.11 -8.45
N ALA A 249 -5.04 8.19 -7.96
CA ALA A 249 -3.92 7.39 -8.44
C ALA A 249 -3.85 5.99 -7.83
N LEU A 250 -4.60 5.75 -6.75
CA LEU A 250 -4.56 4.50 -5.99
C LEU A 250 -5.76 3.61 -6.28
N ALA A 251 -5.48 2.30 -6.36
CA ALA A 251 -6.52 1.28 -6.47
C ALA A 251 -6.12 0.03 -5.67
N PRO A 252 -7.07 -0.64 -4.99
CA PRO A 252 -6.81 -1.92 -4.34
C PRO A 252 -6.16 -2.93 -5.30
N GLY A 253 -5.19 -3.70 -4.79
CA GLY A 253 -4.42 -4.67 -5.58
C GLY A 253 -3.23 -4.07 -6.34
N GLN A 254 -3.00 -2.77 -6.28
CA GLN A 254 -1.90 -2.08 -6.92
C GLN A 254 -0.55 -2.47 -6.29
N ARG A 255 0.49 -2.63 -7.12
CA ARG A 255 1.87 -2.85 -6.65
C ARG A 255 2.44 -1.56 -6.10
N LEU A 256 3.18 -1.69 -5.02
CA LEU A 256 3.89 -0.63 -4.33
C LEU A 256 5.38 -0.94 -4.38
N MET A 257 6.18 0.06 -4.71
CA MET A 257 7.63 -0.01 -4.64
C MET A 257 8.08 0.75 -3.39
N ILE A 258 8.70 0.06 -2.45
CA ILE A 258 8.97 0.59 -1.11
C ILE A 258 10.47 0.80 -0.95
N HIS A 259 10.83 1.99 -0.52
CA HIS A 259 12.21 2.41 -0.26
C HIS A 259 12.38 2.79 1.20
N SER A 260 13.43 2.29 1.82
CA SER A 260 13.79 2.62 3.19
C SER A 260 15.15 3.31 3.22
N ALA A 261 15.24 4.41 3.96
CA ALA A 261 16.51 5.12 4.16
C ALA A 261 17.57 4.27 4.88
N ALA A 262 17.16 3.21 5.59
CA ALA A 262 18.07 2.28 6.24
C ALA A 262 18.76 1.31 5.24
N PHE A 263 18.20 1.14 4.04
CA PHE A 263 18.67 0.19 3.03
C PHE A 263 18.73 0.86 1.65
N ASP A 264 19.66 1.80 1.51
CA ASP A 264 19.84 2.56 0.27
C ASP A 264 20.09 1.62 -0.92
N GLY A 265 19.40 1.90 -2.04
CA GLY A 265 19.47 1.08 -3.26
C GLY A 265 18.70 -0.24 -3.24
N LYS A 266 18.07 -0.65 -2.11
CA LYS A 266 17.15 -1.78 -2.07
C LYS A 266 15.70 -1.31 -2.24
N THR A 267 14.97 -2.02 -3.08
CA THR A 267 13.53 -1.83 -3.26
C THR A 267 12.80 -3.06 -2.76
N PHE A 268 11.78 -2.84 -1.95
CA PHE A 268 10.90 -3.89 -1.44
C PHE A 268 9.56 -3.81 -2.16
N GLU A 269 8.97 -4.97 -2.40
CA GLU A 269 7.67 -5.05 -3.06
C GLU A 269 6.54 -5.16 -2.05
N GLY A 270 5.47 -4.41 -2.30
CA GLY A 270 4.24 -4.49 -1.56
C GLY A 270 3.03 -4.44 -2.47
N ARG A 271 1.86 -4.61 -1.88
CA ARG A 271 0.57 -4.51 -2.55
C ARG A 271 -0.38 -3.69 -1.72
N LEU A 272 -1.08 -2.75 -2.35
CA LEU A 272 -2.16 -2.01 -1.72
C LEU A 272 -3.37 -2.93 -1.51
N GLU A 273 -3.85 -3.06 -0.27
CA GLU A 273 -4.99 -3.91 0.05
C GLU A 273 -6.29 -3.12 0.16
N LYS A 274 -6.26 -2.08 0.97
CA LYS A 274 -7.45 -1.30 1.32
C LYS A 274 -7.15 0.18 1.38
N ILE A 275 -8.14 0.98 1.05
CA ILE A 275 -8.16 2.43 1.24
C ILE A 275 -9.33 2.72 2.18
N ALA A 276 -9.12 3.50 3.22
CA ALA A 276 -10.18 3.87 4.16
C ALA A 276 -11.19 4.81 3.50
N ASP A 277 -12.46 4.73 3.94
CA ASP A 277 -13.54 5.59 3.45
C ASP A 277 -13.62 6.93 4.21
N THR A 278 -12.67 7.18 5.14
CA THR A 278 -12.66 8.38 5.98
C THR A 278 -11.38 9.17 5.79
N LEU A 279 -11.54 10.48 5.66
CA LEU A 279 -10.45 11.45 5.64
C LEU A 279 -10.16 11.92 7.07
N ASP A 280 -8.90 11.95 7.46
CA ASP A 280 -8.45 12.61 8.67
C ASP A 280 -8.48 14.13 8.45
N PRO A 281 -9.35 14.87 9.17
CA PRO A 281 -9.52 16.31 8.95
C PRO A 281 -8.31 17.13 9.40
N ALA A 282 -7.45 16.61 10.28
CA ALA A 282 -6.28 17.30 10.78
C ALA A 282 -5.13 17.27 9.78
N THR A 283 -4.91 16.12 9.15
CA THR A 283 -3.82 15.92 8.17
C THR A 283 -4.28 16.06 6.73
N ARG A 284 -5.59 16.00 6.47
CA ARG A 284 -6.22 15.91 5.14
C ARG A 284 -5.70 14.73 4.33
N THR A 285 -5.49 13.62 5.00
CA THR A 285 -5.06 12.37 4.38
C THR A 285 -6.08 11.26 4.60
N VAL A 286 -6.14 10.34 3.67
CA VAL A 286 -6.87 9.08 3.82
C VAL A 286 -5.85 7.99 4.15
N LYS A 287 -6.17 7.14 5.13
CA LYS A 287 -5.33 6.00 5.47
C LYS A 287 -5.50 4.90 4.42
N ALA A 288 -4.39 4.42 3.90
CA ALA A 288 -4.40 3.24 3.04
C ALA A 288 -3.48 2.17 3.63
N ARG A 289 -3.92 0.90 3.54
CA ARG A 289 -3.17 -0.25 4.04
C ARG A 289 -2.65 -1.09 2.88
N GLY A 290 -1.38 -1.42 2.95
CA GLY A 290 -0.74 -2.37 2.07
C GLY A 290 -0.07 -3.51 2.85
N LEU A 291 0.24 -4.58 2.15
CA LEU A 291 1.01 -5.71 2.65
C LEU A 291 2.39 -5.71 1.98
N VAL A 292 3.45 -5.89 2.77
CA VAL A 292 4.85 -5.86 2.33
C VAL A 292 5.51 -7.19 2.65
N ALA A 293 6.12 -7.80 1.63
CA ALA A 293 6.93 -9.00 1.81
C ALA A 293 8.33 -8.63 2.35
N ASN A 294 8.77 -9.30 3.41
CA ASN A 294 10.05 -9.09 4.09
C ASN A 294 10.78 -10.41 4.35
N PRO A 295 11.06 -11.24 3.32
CA PRO A 295 11.63 -12.56 3.50
C PRO A 295 13.04 -12.55 4.10
N GLU A 296 13.80 -11.48 3.86
CA GLU A 296 15.15 -11.31 4.43
C GLU A 296 15.12 -10.73 5.87
N LEU A 297 13.93 -10.43 6.41
CA LEU A 297 13.70 -9.82 7.73
C LEU A 297 14.49 -8.50 7.95
N LEU A 298 14.77 -7.77 6.88
CA LEU A 298 15.50 -6.50 6.93
C LEU A 298 14.61 -5.37 7.45
N LEU A 299 13.41 -5.25 6.91
CA LEU A 299 12.45 -4.26 7.35
C LEU A 299 12.00 -4.58 8.78
N LYS A 300 11.80 -3.52 9.56
CA LYS A 300 11.30 -3.63 10.93
C LYS A 300 10.01 -2.85 11.07
N ALA A 301 9.12 -3.32 11.92
CA ALA A 301 7.97 -2.52 12.34
C ALA A 301 8.44 -1.15 12.85
N GLU A 302 7.57 -0.16 12.73
CA GLU A 302 7.80 1.23 13.11
C GLU A 302 8.77 2.01 12.20
N MET A 303 9.36 1.38 11.16
CA MET A 303 10.16 2.10 10.17
C MET A 303 9.30 2.98 9.28
N TYR A 304 9.79 4.20 9.02
CA TYR A 304 9.26 5.06 7.98
C TYR A 304 9.86 4.68 6.63
N VAL A 305 9.02 4.69 5.61
CA VAL A 305 9.38 4.31 4.24
C VAL A 305 8.78 5.29 3.24
N THR A 306 9.44 5.43 2.10
CA THR A 306 8.89 6.11 0.93
C THR A 306 8.32 5.05 -0.02
N VAL A 307 7.16 5.31 -0.55
CA VAL A 307 6.43 4.38 -1.40
C VAL A 307 6.15 5.02 -2.74
N ASP A 308 6.63 4.40 -3.79
CA ASP A 308 6.38 4.79 -5.16
C ASP A 308 5.17 4.04 -5.69
N VAL A 309 4.20 4.82 -6.13
CA VAL A 309 2.95 4.32 -6.69
C VAL A 309 2.85 4.74 -8.15
N VAL A 310 2.75 3.77 -9.03
CA VAL A 310 2.48 4.01 -10.44
C VAL A 310 0.98 4.02 -10.67
N GLN A 311 0.45 5.08 -11.25
CA GLN A 311 -0.99 5.22 -11.47
C GLN A 311 -1.57 4.02 -12.24
N ALA A 312 -2.69 3.48 -11.78
CA ALA A 312 -3.27 2.25 -12.33
C ALA A 312 -3.70 2.38 -13.80
N THR A 313 -4.14 3.59 -14.20
CA THR A 313 -4.50 3.95 -15.58
C THR A 313 -3.30 3.93 -16.53
N ASP A 314 -2.09 4.11 -16.01
CA ASP A 314 -0.88 4.16 -16.81
C ASP A 314 -0.32 2.79 -17.19
N ARG A 315 -0.82 1.69 -16.60
CA ARG A 315 -0.37 0.34 -16.95
C ARG A 315 -0.69 -0.07 -18.38
N MET A 316 -1.83 0.35 -18.93
CA MET A 316 -2.12 0.14 -20.36
C MET A 316 -1.40 1.15 -21.24
N ALA A 317 -0.97 2.27 -20.68
CA ALA A 317 -0.31 3.37 -21.32
C ALA A 317 1.23 3.32 -21.23
N ALA A 318 1.81 2.36 -20.52
CA ALA A 318 3.27 2.21 -20.36
C ALA A 318 4.02 1.91 -21.67
N ALA A 319 3.31 1.64 -22.76
CA ALA A 319 3.85 1.42 -24.09
C ALA A 319 3.63 2.61 -25.06
N GLY A 320 3.19 3.76 -24.57
CA GLY A 320 2.87 4.94 -25.37
C GLY A 320 4.03 5.91 -25.52
N VAL A 321 3.92 6.74 -26.54
CA VAL A 321 4.79 7.88 -26.80
C VAL A 321 4.05 9.13 -26.36
N GLU A 322 4.76 10.13 -25.83
CA GLU A 322 4.20 11.41 -25.43
C GLU A 322 4.65 12.49 -26.40
N ILE A 323 3.68 13.30 -26.87
CA ILE A 323 3.92 14.41 -27.79
C ILE A 323 3.15 15.65 -27.30
N PRO A 324 3.54 16.86 -27.71
CA PRO A 324 2.74 18.06 -27.45
C PRO A 324 1.32 17.94 -28.03
N SER A 325 0.32 18.41 -27.30
CA SER A 325 -1.08 18.32 -27.77
C SER A 325 -1.34 19.10 -29.05
N SER A 326 -0.54 20.15 -29.32
CA SER A 326 -0.58 20.92 -30.57
C SER A 326 -0.23 20.12 -31.82
N SER A 327 0.42 18.94 -31.67
CA SER A 327 0.81 18.06 -32.78
C SER A 327 -0.34 17.26 -33.35
N VAL A 328 -1.46 17.15 -32.62
CA VAL A 328 -2.58 16.27 -32.95
C VAL A 328 -3.77 17.11 -33.42
N PHE A 329 -4.41 16.69 -34.46
CA PHE A 329 -5.65 17.28 -34.97
C PHE A 329 -6.70 16.20 -35.25
N MET A 330 -7.95 16.56 -35.23
CA MET A 330 -9.07 15.66 -35.47
C MET A 330 -9.62 15.88 -36.89
N LEU A 331 -9.86 14.79 -37.59
CA LEU A 331 -10.50 14.77 -38.91
C LEU A 331 -11.43 13.55 -38.96
N ASP A 332 -12.71 13.76 -39.31
CA ASP A 332 -13.73 12.70 -39.43
C ASP A 332 -13.75 11.73 -38.23
N ASP A 333 -13.83 12.27 -37.03
CA ASP A 333 -13.83 11.52 -35.74
C ASP A 333 -12.56 10.69 -35.45
N ASN A 334 -11.48 10.90 -36.23
CA ASN A 334 -10.20 10.25 -36.02
C ASN A 334 -9.11 11.27 -35.71
N TYR A 335 -8.11 10.85 -34.93
CA TYR A 335 -6.96 11.67 -34.60
C TYR A 335 -5.82 11.40 -35.59
N TYR A 336 -5.18 12.47 -36.06
CA TYR A 336 -4.07 12.45 -36.98
C TYR A 336 -2.93 13.38 -36.53
N LEU A 337 -1.74 13.09 -36.99
CA LEU A 337 -0.57 13.94 -36.87
C LEU A 337 0.26 13.86 -38.16
N PHE A 338 1.24 14.75 -38.30
CA PHE A 338 2.23 14.68 -39.38
C PHE A 338 3.58 14.23 -38.83
N VAL A 339 4.18 13.23 -39.46
CA VAL A 339 5.52 12.71 -39.17
C VAL A 339 6.48 13.19 -40.28
N GLU A 340 7.61 13.76 -39.91
CA GLU A 340 8.68 14.05 -40.83
C GLU A 340 9.41 12.76 -41.19
N THR A 341 9.25 12.30 -42.44
CA THR A 341 9.89 11.08 -42.98
C THR A 341 11.27 11.35 -43.54
N ALA A 342 11.49 12.55 -44.07
CA ALA A 342 12.77 13.08 -44.50
C ALA A 342 12.72 14.63 -44.43
N PRO A 343 13.84 15.34 -44.42
CA PRO A 343 13.84 16.79 -44.32
C PRO A 343 12.91 17.44 -45.35
N GLY A 344 11.87 18.14 -44.89
CA GLY A 344 10.84 18.77 -45.73
C GLY A 344 9.79 17.81 -46.31
N GLN A 345 9.76 16.55 -45.89
CA GLN A 345 8.73 15.58 -46.27
C GLN A 345 7.90 15.18 -45.05
N PHE A 346 6.60 15.41 -45.10
CA PHE A 346 5.68 15.20 -44.02
C PHE A 346 4.57 14.23 -44.43
N LYS A 347 4.35 13.20 -43.64
CA LYS A 347 3.33 12.20 -43.89
C LYS A 347 2.26 12.27 -42.82
N ARG A 348 0.98 12.40 -43.20
CA ARG A 348 -0.15 12.31 -42.31
C ARG A 348 -0.33 10.88 -41.83
N GLN A 349 -0.46 10.68 -40.54
CA GLN A 349 -0.59 9.37 -39.93
C GLN A 349 -1.72 9.36 -38.91
N GLN A 350 -2.58 8.37 -38.98
CA GLN A 350 -3.65 8.16 -38.01
C GLN A 350 -3.06 7.61 -36.71
N VAL A 351 -3.54 8.12 -35.58
CA VAL A 351 -3.06 7.73 -34.26
C VAL A 351 -4.21 7.47 -33.30
N LYS A 352 -3.95 6.64 -32.28
CA LYS A 352 -4.84 6.51 -31.13
C LYS A 352 -4.23 7.24 -29.96
N VAL A 353 -4.97 8.22 -29.44
CA VAL A 353 -4.50 9.10 -28.36
C VAL A 353 -5.32 8.90 -27.09
N GLY A 354 -4.76 9.30 -25.96
CA GLY A 354 -5.45 9.35 -24.68
C GLY A 354 -5.87 10.77 -24.30
N ALA A 355 -6.20 10.96 -23.02
CA ALA A 355 -6.55 12.29 -22.49
C ALA A 355 -5.31 13.18 -22.43
N GLU A 356 -5.49 14.45 -22.77
CA GLU A 356 -4.46 15.48 -22.62
C GLU A 356 -4.20 15.78 -21.13
N ALA A 357 -2.92 15.91 -20.77
CA ALA A 357 -2.47 16.39 -19.47
C ALA A 357 -1.24 17.28 -19.65
N ASP A 358 -1.20 18.41 -18.97
CA ASP A 358 -0.06 19.34 -18.94
C ASP A 358 0.44 19.76 -20.35
N GLY A 359 -0.49 19.95 -21.31
CA GLY A 359 -0.16 20.34 -22.69
C GLY A 359 0.46 19.20 -23.54
N LYS A 360 0.40 17.97 -23.05
CA LYS A 360 0.89 16.77 -23.72
C LYS A 360 -0.21 15.73 -23.88
N ILE A 361 -0.10 14.95 -24.93
CA ILE A 361 -1.06 13.89 -25.24
C ILE A 361 -0.34 12.55 -25.42
N PRO A 362 -0.79 11.48 -24.77
CA PRO A 362 -0.22 10.15 -24.97
C PRO A 362 -0.75 9.52 -26.26
N VAL A 363 0.13 8.93 -27.02
CA VAL A 363 -0.18 8.18 -28.25
C VAL A 363 0.07 6.70 -27.99
N PHE A 364 -1.00 5.90 -28.06
CA PHE A 364 -0.96 4.44 -27.77
C PHE A 364 -0.72 3.57 -29.01
N ALA A 365 -1.04 4.10 -30.20
CA ALA A 365 -0.81 3.40 -31.44
C ALA A 365 -0.63 4.39 -32.60
N GLY A 366 0.16 4.01 -33.59
CA GLY A 366 0.41 4.82 -34.76
C GLY A 366 1.64 5.72 -34.66
N LEU A 367 2.44 5.65 -33.59
CA LEU A 367 3.68 6.42 -33.45
C LEU A 367 4.70 5.61 -32.65
N THR A 368 5.98 5.74 -32.99
CA THR A 368 7.09 5.11 -32.25
C THR A 368 8.06 6.17 -31.72
N THR A 369 8.75 5.82 -30.63
CA THR A 369 9.75 6.69 -30.00
C THR A 369 10.84 7.07 -31.01
N GLY A 370 11.25 8.34 -31.00
CA GLY A 370 12.29 8.87 -31.87
C GLY A 370 11.79 9.35 -33.24
N GLN A 371 10.51 9.12 -33.58
CA GLN A 371 9.94 9.73 -34.79
C GLN A 371 9.75 11.23 -34.56
N LYS A 372 10.07 12.00 -35.60
CA LYS A 372 9.89 13.45 -35.61
C LYS A 372 8.45 13.81 -35.95
N VAL A 373 7.79 14.51 -35.09
CA VAL A 373 6.41 14.91 -35.21
C VAL A 373 6.30 16.42 -35.34
N VAL A 374 5.42 16.88 -36.21
CA VAL A 374 5.15 18.30 -36.38
C VAL A 374 4.41 18.84 -35.17
N THR A 375 5.00 19.81 -34.50
CA THR A 375 4.45 20.46 -33.31
C THR A 375 3.77 21.79 -33.60
N GLU A 376 4.26 22.51 -34.62
CA GLU A 376 3.65 23.72 -35.13
C GLU A 376 3.52 23.60 -36.67
N GLY A 377 2.44 24.18 -37.23
CA GLY A 377 2.17 24.12 -38.66
C GLY A 377 1.38 22.89 -39.13
N ALA A 378 0.89 22.04 -38.21
CA ALA A 378 0.09 20.85 -38.58
C ALA A 378 -1.18 21.22 -39.37
N LEU A 379 -1.86 22.33 -39.02
CA LEU A 379 -3.04 22.83 -39.72
C LEU A 379 -2.69 23.38 -41.12
N LEU A 380 -1.50 23.95 -41.28
CA LEU A 380 -1.02 24.37 -42.58
C LEU A 380 -0.83 23.16 -43.52
N LEU A 381 -0.20 22.11 -43.01
CA LEU A 381 -0.03 20.87 -43.75
C LEU A 381 -1.36 20.22 -44.13
N GLN A 382 -2.32 20.26 -43.19
CA GLN A 382 -3.67 19.74 -43.42
C GLN A 382 -4.40 20.50 -44.54
N SER A 383 -4.31 21.83 -44.56
CA SER A 383 -4.93 22.65 -45.63
C SER A 383 -4.30 22.41 -47.01
N ILE A 384 -3.04 21.96 -47.03
CA ILE A 384 -2.35 21.59 -48.28
C ILE A 384 -2.77 20.18 -48.74
N VAL A 385 -2.98 19.24 -47.81
CA VAL A 385 -3.40 17.85 -48.14
C VAL A 385 -4.89 17.81 -48.52
N ASN A 386 -5.72 18.57 -47.85
CA ASN A 386 -7.16 18.69 -48.12
C ASN A 386 -7.48 20.16 -48.40
N PRO A 387 -7.23 20.68 -49.58
CA PRO A 387 -7.69 22.02 -49.92
C PRO A 387 -9.21 22.04 -49.81
N ALA A 388 -9.72 22.96 -49.00
CA ALA A 388 -11.16 23.18 -48.97
C ALA A 388 -11.61 23.65 -50.33
N ASP A 389 -12.58 22.97 -50.91
CA ASP A 389 -13.21 23.35 -52.21
C ASP A 389 -13.84 24.74 -52.14
#